data_4ac82171c72c7dad7fd1bf4ea85761bb
#
_entry.id   4ac82171c72c7dad7fd1bf4ea85761bb
#
_cell.length_a   1.000
_cell.length_b   1.000
_cell.length_c   1.000
_cell.angle_alpha   90.00
_cell.angle_beta   90.00
_cell.angle_gamma   90.00
#
_symmetry.space_group_name_H-M   'P 1'
#
loop_
_entity.id
_entity.type
_entity.pdbx_description
1 polymer ?
#
loop_
_entity_poly.entity_id
_entity_poly.type
_entity_poly.pdbx_seq_one_letter_code
_entity_poly.pdbx_strand_id
1 'polypeptide(L)'
;AVLHGGGAAPGMNTAVRVAVRVGLDLGHDMLAVRNGFEGLRDGSIEAMDWMSVTGWVSRGGAELGTNRFVVTEDDVAAIAAQLESHRVDGLLMVGGWSGYQAAHELHARRAEHPAFALPIVCLPASINNDLPGSELSVGADTALNNIVGDVDKIKQSAVASGRCFVVEVMGRDCGYLALMSGLATGAERVYLPEEGISLLDLQADLDNLREGFRHGKRLGLVIRSEHADAVYATGFIKALFQRESGGLFDVREAILGHVQQGGDPSPFDRIQATRLASECVEYLIAQAAEEIPGSVFIGLQKGKVRFTALAAFPELIEPGVHRPREQGWMALRPVAQVMARPDPTNTHS
;
A
#
# COMPACT_ATOMS: atom_id res chain seq x y z
N ALA A 1 18.29 -0.78 14.98
CA ALA A 1 17.31 0.29 15.08
C ALA A 1 16.10 -0.01 14.18
N VAL A 2 14.91 0.43 14.59
CA VAL A 2 13.69 0.30 13.80
C VAL A 2 13.02 1.66 13.60
N LEU A 3 12.56 1.93 12.39
CA LEU A 3 11.83 3.15 12.01
C LEU A 3 10.66 2.87 11.07
N HIS A 4 9.74 3.83 10.98
CA HIS A 4 8.73 3.87 9.95
C HIS A 4 9.12 4.81 8.81
N GLY A 5 8.68 4.52 7.58
CA GLY A 5 8.90 5.39 6.42
C GLY A 5 7.70 5.40 5.47
N GLY A 6 7.28 6.58 5.02
CA GLY A 6 6.15 6.74 4.11
C GLY A 6 4.83 7.04 4.81
N GLY A 7 3.72 6.69 4.20
CA GLY A 7 2.39 6.80 4.81
C GLY A 7 2.15 5.73 5.86
N ALA A 8 1.33 6.03 6.87
CA ALA A 8 0.93 5.03 7.85
C ALA A 8 0.10 3.92 7.20
N ALA A 9 0.36 2.67 7.60
CA ALA A 9 -0.38 1.49 7.17
C ALA A 9 -0.71 0.60 8.37
N PRO A 10 -1.93 0.04 8.47
CA PRO A 10 -2.31 -0.86 9.54
C PRO A 10 -1.40 -2.11 9.57
N GLY A 11 -0.80 -2.40 10.74
CA GLY A 11 0.17 -3.49 10.90
C GLY A 11 1.63 -3.03 11.05
N MET A 12 1.97 -1.76 10.78
CA MET A 12 3.30 -1.21 11.06
C MET A 12 3.69 -1.38 12.53
N ASN A 13 2.78 -1.05 13.45
CA ASN A 13 3.01 -1.21 14.89
C ASN A 13 3.19 -2.67 15.30
N THR A 14 2.47 -3.58 14.65
CA THR A 14 2.66 -5.03 14.84
C THR A 14 4.06 -5.46 14.43
N ALA A 15 4.55 -5.00 13.28
CA ALA A 15 5.89 -5.30 12.80
C ALA A 15 6.98 -4.80 13.77
N VAL A 16 6.87 -3.55 14.23
CA VAL A 16 7.80 -2.98 15.22
C VAL A 16 7.77 -3.77 16.52
N ARG A 17 6.57 -4.09 17.02
CA ARG A 17 6.43 -4.90 18.24
C ARG A 17 7.16 -6.25 18.14
N VAL A 18 7.01 -6.92 17.02
CA VAL A 18 7.67 -8.21 16.80
C VAL A 18 9.19 -8.01 16.71
N ALA A 19 9.64 -7.05 15.92
CA ALA A 19 11.06 -6.76 15.76
C ALA A 19 11.74 -6.47 17.11
N VAL A 20 11.13 -5.61 17.93
CA VAL A 20 11.65 -5.28 19.26
C VAL A 20 11.72 -6.51 20.17
N ARG A 21 10.63 -7.28 20.26
CA ARG A 21 10.61 -8.44 21.16
C ARG A 21 11.51 -9.58 20.73
N VAL A 22 11.58 -9.86 19.43
CA VAL A 22 12.49 -10.89 18.88
C VAL A 22 13.94 -10.46 19.07
N GLY A 23 14.27 -9.19 18.78
CA GLY A 23 15.63 -8.69 18.98
C GLY A 23 16.10 -8.74 20.43
N LEU A 24 15.23 -8.32 21.38
CA LEU A 24 15.52 -8.40 22.82
C LEU A 24 15.65 -9.84 23.32
N ASP A 25 14.80 -10.76 22.84
CA ASP A 25 14.83 -12.19 23.21
C ASP A 25 16.13 -12.87 22.74
N LEU A 26 16.65 -12.42 21.58
CA LEU A 26 17.93 -12.86 21.04
C LEU A 26 19.15 -12.15 21.65
N GLY A 27 18.94 -11.27 22.63
CA GLY A 27 20.00 -10.61 23.41
C GLY A 27 20.58 -9.34 22.77
N HIS A 28 19.87 -8.70 21.84
CA HIS A 28 20.27 -7.47 21.20
C HIS A 28 19.59 -6.24 21.81
N ASP A 29 20.30 -5.11 21.82
CA ASP A 29 19.72 -3.82 22.16
C ASP A 29 18.85 -3.32 21.00
N MET A 30 17.64 -2.90 21.32
CA MET A 30 16.69 -2.40 20.33
C MET A 30 16.46 -0.90 20.48
N LEU A 31 16.63 -0.17 19.36
CA LEU A 31 16.43 1.27 19.31
C LEU A 31 15.22 1.59 18.42
N ALA A 32 14.41 2.55 18.86
CA ALA A 32 13.37 3.15 18.04
C ALA A 32 13.82 4.50 17.50
N VAL A 33 13.61 4.74 16.22
CA VAL A 33 13.76 6.06 15.62
C VAL A 33 12.36 6.69 15.48
N ARG A 34 12.13 7.80 16.16
CA ARG A 34 10.88 8.56 16.06
C ARG A 34 10.84 9.38 14.77
N ASN A 35 9.65 9.53 14.18
CA ASN A 35 9.43 10.35 12.97
C ASN A 35 10.28 9.95 11.75
N GLY A 36 10.54 8.64 11.56
CA GLY A 36 11.17 8.13 10.35
C GLY A 36 12.58 8.65 10.09
N PHE A 37 12.96 8.81 8.82
CA PHE A 37 14.30 9.26 8.44
C PHE A 37 14.61 10.71 8.84
N GLU A 38 13.61 11.58 8.94
CA GLU A 38 13.79 12.92 9.52
C GLU A 38 14.25 12.83 10.97
N GLY A 39 13.58 11.99 11.77
CA GLY A 39 13.99 11.76 13.15
C GLY A 39 15.34 11.06 13.28
N LEU A 40 15.71 10.20 12.32
CA LEU A 40 17.05 9.62 12.26
C LEU A 40 18.11 10.70 12.04
N ARG A 41 17.86 11.64 11.12
CA ARG A 41 18.73 12.82 10.91
C ARG A 41 18.87 13.66 12.19
N ASP A 42 17.76 13.88 12.88
CA ASP A 42 17.69 14.79 14.04
C ASP A 42 18.09 14.11 15.36
N GLY A 43 18.43 12.81 15.33
CA GLY A 43 18.83 12.05 16.52
C GLY A 43 17.67 11.71 17.47
N SER A 44 16.45 11.64 16.96
CA SER A 44 15.27 11.22 17.73
C SER A 44 15.26 9.70 17.93
N ILE A 45 16.27 9.20 18.64
CA ILE A 45 16.54 7.78 18.84
C ILE A 45 16.45 7.45 20.33
N GLU A 46 15.69 6.40 20.66
CA GLU A 46 15.49 5.96 22.05
C GLU A 46 15.62 4.45 22.18
N ALA A 47 16.12 4.00 23.33
CA ALA A 47 16.17 2.57 23.65
C ALA A 47 14.77 2.04 23.92
N MET A 48 14.52 0.82 23.45
CA MET A 48 13.24 0.12 23.67
C MET A 48 13.44 -1.08 24.58
N ASP A 49 12.48 -1.29 25.45
CA ASP A 49 12.34 -2.46 26.28
C ASP A 49 11.12 -3.31 25.87
N TRP A 50 10.92 -4.41 26.57
CA TRP A 50 9.79 -5.33 26.34
C TRP A 50 8.43 -4.67 26.51
N MET A 51 8.32 -3.69 27.40
CA MET A 51 7.07 -2.98 27.72
C MET A 51 6.76 -1.85 26.77
N SER A 52 7.78 -1.27 26.11
CA SER A 52 7.64 -0.16 25.20
C SER A 52 6.64 -0.42 24.06
N VAL A 53 6.48 -1.67 23.65
CA VAL A 53 5.59 -2.11 22.55
C VAL A 53 4.33 -2.84 23.02
N THR A 54 3.99 -2.70 24.32
CA THR A 54 2.81 -3.37 24.86
C THR A 54 1.52 -2.82 24.28
N GLY A 55 0.63 -3.71 23.82
CA GLY A 55 -0.63 -3.34 23.18
C GLY A 55 -0.53 -2.94 21.69
N TRP A 56 0.68 -2.91 21.09
CA TRP A 56 0.85 -2.46 19.71
C TRP A 56 0.34 -3.43 18.65
N VAL A 57 0.12 -4.70 18.98
CA VAL A 57 -0.32 -5.72 18.03
C VAL A 57 -1.65 -5.39 17.33
N SER A 58 -2.53 -4.68 18.01
CA SER A 58 -3.87 -4.34 17.48
C SER A 58 -4.05 -2.87 17.14
N ARG A 59 -3.02 -2.04 17.32
CA ARG A 59 -3.12 -0.62 17.01
C ARG A 59 -2.82 -0.32 15.55
N GLY A 60 -3.72 0.37 14.88
CA GLY A 60 -3.48 0.99 13.59
C GLY A 60 -2.56 2.21 13.70
N GLY A 61 -2.25 2.82 12.54
CA GLY A 61 -1.36 3.97 12.49
C GLY A 61 0.13 3.59 12.63
N ALA A 62 0.95 4.54 13.10
CA ALA A 62 2.41 4.41 13.23
C ALA A 62 2.86 5.07 14.55
N GLU A 63 2.97 4.30 15.61
CA GLU A 63 3.29 4.80 16.98
C GLU A 63 4.67 5.46 17.07
N LEU A 64 5.62 5.05 16.22
CA LEU A 64 6.93 5.73 16.12
C LEU A 64 6.86 7.07 15.38
N GLY A 65 5.72 7.43 14.82
CA GLY A 65 5.62 8.49 13.83
C GLY A 65 6.18 8.04 12.48
N THR A 66 5.80 8.72 11.42
CA THR A 66 6.26 8.45 10.05
C THR A 66 6.17 9.70 9.20
N ASN A 67 6.96 9.78 8.14
CA ASN A 67 6.91 10.87 7.17
C ASN A 67 7.32 10.40 5.77
N ARG A 68 7.13 11.29 4.79
CA ARG A 68 7.57 11.10 3.41
C ARG A 68 8.87 11.87 3.16
N PHE A 69 9.84 11.65 4.03
CA PHE A 69 11.14 12.30 3.96
C PHE A 69 11.92 11.84 2.72
N VAL A 70 12.52 12.80 2.03
CA VAL A 70 13.44 12.56 0.92
C VAL A 70 14.83 12.92 1.41
N VAL A 71 15.72 11.95 1.45
CA VAL A 71 17.12 12.16 1.85
C VAL A 71 17.80 13.04 0.82
N THR A 72 18.34 14.15 1.27
CA THR A 72 19.14 15.07 0.45
C THR A 72 20.61 14.96 0.81
N GLU A 73 21.51 15.58 0.02
CA GLU A 73 22.94 15.60 0.27
C GLU A 73 23.29 16.18 1.65
N ASP A 74 22.55 17.22 2.06
CA ASP A 74 22.75 17.88 3.36
C ASP A 74 22.37 17.00 4.55
N ASP A 75 21.49 16.01 4.36
CA ASP A 75 21.03 15.11 5.43
C ASP A 75 21.99 13.95 5.68
N VAL A 76 22.79 13.56 4.67
CA VAL A 76 23.62 12.35 4.67
C VAL A 76 24.61 12.32 5.82
N ALA A 77 25.36 13.41 6.02
CA ALA A 77 26.37 13.52 7.08
C ALA A 77 25.74 13.47 8.47
N ALA A 78 24.56 14.11 8.64
CA ALA A 78 23.83 14.11 9.91
C ALA A 78 23.32 12.70 10.25
N ILE A 79 22.71 11.99 9.26
CA ILE A 79 22.25 10.61 9.44
C ILE A 79 23.42 9.69 9.79
N ALA A 80 24.56 9.80 9.09
CA ALA A 80 25.74 9.00 9.37
C ALA A 80 26.23 9.21 10.81
N ALA A 81 26.34 10.47 11.27
CA ALA A 81 26.75 10.80 12.62
C ALA A 81 25.81 10.22 13.70
N GLN A 82 24.50 10.18 13.44
CA GLN A 82 23.54 9.60 14.38
C GLN A 82 23.68 8.06 14.46
N LEU A 83 23.83 7.38 13.33
CA LEU A 83 24.07 5.93 13.31
C LEU A 83 25.34 5.55 14.08
N GLU A 84 26.42 6.29 13.91
CA GLU A 84 27.71 6.08 14.63
C GLU A 84 27.58 6.36 16.12
N SER A 85 26.98 7.51 16.51
CA SER A 85 26.89 7.93 17.92
C SER A 85 26.01 6.98 18.73
N HIS A 86 24.99 6.38 18.12
CA HIS A 86 24.11 5.40 18.75
C HIS A 86 24.54 3.95 18.53
N ARG A 87 25.68 3.72 17.84
CA ARG A 87 26.23 2.38 17.55
C ARG A 87 25.19 1.46 16.92
N VAL A 88 24.53 1.94 15.87
CA VAL A 88 23.52 1.16 15.15
C VAL A 88 24.20 0.14 14.25
N ASP A 89 24.04 -1.16 14.54
CA ASP A 89 24.63 -2.26 13.78
C ASP A 89 23.69 -2.80 12.68
N GLY A 90 22.44 -2.39 12.66
CA GLY A 90 21.47 -2.79 11.65
C GLY A 90 20.23 -1.91 11.67
N LEU A 91 19.60 -1.71 10.52
CA LEU A 91 18.44 -0.84 10.36
C LEU A 91 17.25 -1.59 9.75
N LEU A 92 16.14 -1.65 10.50
CA LEU A 92 14.85 -2.13 10.00
C LEU A 92 13.97 -0.95 9.61
N MET A 93 13.67 -0.79 8.35
CA MET A 93 12.70 0.17 7.83
C MET A 93 11.37 -0.55 7.56
N VAL A 94 10.31 -0.16 8.28
CA VAL A 94 8.95 -0.65 8.06
C VAL A 94 8.17 0.44 7.34
N GLY A 95 7.83 0.24 6.06
CA GLY A 95 7.18 1.33 5.37
C GLY A 95 6.91 1.15 3.89
N GLY A 96 6.49 2.26 3.30
CA GLY A 96 6.11 2.39 1.91
C GLY A 96 7.22 3.00 1.04
N TRP A 97 6.79 3.52 -0.10
CA TRP A 97 7.64 4.00 -1.19
C TRP A 97 8.79 4.94 -0.76
N SER A 98 8.46 6.04 -0.07
CA SER A 98 9.52 6.98 0.36
C SER A 98 10.50 6.38 1.36
N GLY A 99 10.07 5.42 2.18
CA GLY A 99 10.96 4.66 3.06
C GLY A 99 11.95 3.80 2.27
N TYR A 100 11.48 3.11 1.22
CA TYR A 100 12.34 2.33 0.32
C TYR A 100 13.34 3.21 -0.43
N GLN A 101 12.89 4.37 -0.94
CA GLN A 101 13.79 5.33 -1.59
C GLN A 101 14.88 5.84 -0.65
N ALA A 102 14.50 6.23 0.58
CA ALA A 102 15.45 6.69 1.57
C ALA A 102 16.46 5.60 1.97
N ALA A 103 15.98 4.38 2.22
CA ALA A 103 16.85 3.24 2.54
C ALA A 103 17.81 2.91 1.39
N HIS A 104 17.32 2.94 0.15
CA HIS A 104 18.15 2.73 -1.04
C HIS A 104 19.22 3.82 -1.18
N GLU A 105 18.89 5.08 -0.92
CA GLU A 105 19.82 6.21 -0.98
C GLU A 105 20.96 6.04 0.04
N LEU A 106 20.67 5.67 1.28
CA LEU A 106 21.71 5.37 2.27
C LEU A 106 22.59 4.19 1.83
N HIS A 107 21.96 3.12 1.33
CA HIS A 107 22.69 1.96 0.85
C HIS A 107 23.63 2.28 -0.33
N ALA A 108 23.19 3.13 -1.26
CA ALA A 108 23.99 3.54 -2.41
C ALA A 108 25.25 4.32 -2.00
N ARG A 109 25.20 5.07 -0.89
CA ARG A 109 26.28 5.90 -0.37
C ARG A 109 27.21 5.20 0.63
N ARG A 110 27.06 3.90 0.85
CA ARG A 110 27.87 3.13 1.80
C ARG A 110 29.38 3.16 1.53
N ALA A 111 29.80 3.41 0.29
CA ALA A 111 31.22 3.55 -0.06
C ALA A 111 31.77 4.91 0.33
N GLU A 112 30.96 5.94 0.46
CA GLU A 112 31.32 7.31 0.82
C GLU A 112 31.25 7.52 2.33
N HIS A 113 30.32 6.85 3.01
CA HIS A 113 30.09 6.96 4.45
C HIS A 113 30.11 5.57 5.11
N PRO A 114 31.18 5.23 5.85
CA PRO A 114 31.31 3.94 6.54
C PRO A 114 30.14 3.61 7.49
N ALA A 115 29.49 4.63 8.07
CA ALA A 115 28.29 4.45 8.90
C ALA A 115 27.12 3.77 8.17
N PHE A 116 27.10 3.81 6.83
CA PHE A 116 26.10 3.14 6.01
C PHE A 116 26.50 1.72 5.59
N ALA A 117 27.70 1.27 5.96
CA ALA A 117 28.15 -0.11 5.76
C ALA A 117 27.52 -1.07 6.78
N LEU A 118 26.24 -0.86 7.10
CA LEU A 118 25.42 -1.71 7.96
C LEU A 118 24.31 -2.37 7.13
N PRO A 119 23.74 -3.52 7.57
CA PRO A 119 22.61 -4.13 6.90
C PRO A 119 21.36 -3.28 7.08
N ILE A 120 20.67 -3.04 5.97
CA ILE A 120 19.35 -2.39 5.96
C ILE A 120 18.32 -3.39 5.43
N VAL A 121 17.24 -3.60 6.17
CA VAL A 121 16.12 -4.41 5.72
C VAL A 121 14.87 -3.54 5.60
N CYS A 122 14.21 -3.57 4.42
CA CYS A 122 12.94 -2.92 4.21
C CYS A 122 11.80 -3.93 4.29
N LEU A 123 10.84 -3.71 5.21
CA LEU A 123 9.62 -4.47 5.33
C LEU A 123 8.48 -3.69 4.65
N PRO A 124 7.79 -4.29 3.64
CA PRO A 124 6.76 -3.59 2.88
C PRO A 124 5.50 -3.34 3.74
N ALA A 125 5.20 -2.07 3.97
CA ALA A 125 3.99 -1.62 4.64
C ALA A 125 3.38 -0.43 3.89
N SER A 126 2.38 -0.72 3.06
CA SER A 126 1.70 0.24 2.20
C SER A 126 0.29 -0.26 1.91
N ILE A 127 -0.71 0.60 2.07
CA ILE A 127 -2.09 0.24 1.69
C ILE A 127 -2.25 0.10 0.17
N ASN A 128 -1.43 0.82 -0.61
CA ASN A 128 -1.53 0.84 -2.07
C ASN A 128 -1.09 -0.48 -2.73
N ASN A 129 -0.35 -1.32 -2.01
CA ASN A 129 0.30 -2.51 -2.56
C ASN A 129 1.21 -2.20 -3.77
N ASP A 130 1.95 -1.11 -3.69
CA ASP A 130 2.72 -0.46 -4.74
C ASP A 130 4.24 -0.75 -4.67
N LEU A 131 4.67 -1.69 -3.82
CA LEU A 131 6.07 -2.01 -3.61
C LEU A 131 6.50 -3.27 -4.37
N PRO A 132 7.69 -3.28 -4.99
CA PRO A 132 8.20 -4.48 -5.67
C PRO A 132 8.61 -5.57 -4.69
N GLY A 133 8.67 -6.81 -5.17
CA GLY A 133 9.18 -7.95 -4.43
C GLY A 133 8.22 -8.58 -3.42
N SER A 134 7.00 -8.06 -3.29
CA SER A 134 5.96 -8.67 -2.47
C SER A 134 4.63 -8.69 -3.20
N GLU A 135 3.93 -9.81 -3.16
CA GLU A 135 2.56 -9.94 -3.69
C GLU A 135 1.57 -9.10 -2.89
N LEU A 136 1.83 -8.94 -1.60
CA LEU A 136 1.00 -8.14 -0.70
C LEU A 136 1.85 -7.41 0.34
N SER A 137 1.63 -6.11 0.45
CA SER A 137 2.20 -5.26 1.50
C SER A 137 1.35 -5.30 2.76
N VAL A 138 1.98 -5.17 3.93
CA VAL A 138 1.27 -5.02 5.22
C VAL A 138 0.39 -3.77 5.17
N GLY A 139 -0.88 -3.92 5.56
CA GLY A 139 -1.89 -2.87 5.57
C GLY A 139 -2.81 -2.85 4.35
N ALA A 140 -2.45 -3.51 3.26
CA ALA A 140 -3.28 -3.54 2.05
C ALA A 140 -4.58 -4.36 2.25
N ASP A 141 -4.52 -5.46 3.00
CA ASP A 141 -5.70 -6.25 3.34
C ASP A 141 -6.67 -5.47 4.22
N THR A 142 -6.19 -4.77 5.23
CA THR A 142 -7.03 -3.92 6.09
C THR A 142 -7.71 -2.82 5.28
N ALA A 143 -6.98 -2.13 4.40
CA ALA A 143 -7.55 -1.11 3.54
C ALA A 143 -8.62 -1.67 2.62
N LEU A 144 -8.39 -2.84 2.03
CA LEU A 144 -9.36 -3.53 1.19
C LEU A 144 -10.62 -3.89 1.97
N ASN A 145 -10.50 -4.41 3.19
CA ASN A 145 -11.64 -4.71 4.06
C ASN A 145 -12.46 -3.45 4.38
N ASN A 146 -11.80 -2.32 4.64
CA ASN A 146 -12.49 -1.04 4.88
C ASN A 146 -13.27 -0.59 3.64
N ILE A 147 -12.65 -0.63 2.45
CA ILE A 147 -13.31 -0.28 1.19
C ILE A 147 -14.53 -1.16 0.95
N VAL A 148 -14.40 -2.49 1.06
CA VAL A 148 -15.49 -3.43 0.84
C VAL A 148 -16.64 -3.17 1.83
N GLY A 149 -16.32 -2.98 3.11
CA GLY A 149 -17.33 -2.68 4.13
C GLY A 149 -18.10 -1.39 3.86
N ASP A 150 -17.44 -0.34 3.36
CA ASP A 150 -18.10 0.93 3.04
C ASP A 150 -18.88 0.85 1.72
N VAL A 151 -18.34 0.19 0.70
CA VAL A 151 -19.04 -0.02 -0.58
C VAL A 151 -20.29 -0.87 -0.38
N ASP A 152 -20.28 -1.90 0.46
CA ASP A 152 -21.46 -2.71 0.75
C ASP A 152 -22.57 -1.90 1.44
N LYS A 153 -22.24 -0.95 2.32
CA LYS A 153 -23.21 0.01 2.88
C LYS A 153 -23.80 0.92 1.79
N ILE A 154 -22.95 1.43 0.88
CA ILE A 154 -23.37 2.25 -0.27
C ILE A 154 -24.33 1.46 -1.17
N LYS A 155 -24.01 0.20 -1.49
CA LYS A 155 -24.84 -0.69 -2.32
C LYS A 155 -26.24 -0.87 -1.76
N GLN A 156 -26.38 -1.05 -0.44
CA GLN A 156 -27.69 -1.18 0.21
C GLN A 156 -28.57 0.05 -0.04
N SER A 157 -27.99 1.25 0.08
CA SER A 157 -28.66 2.50 -0.23
C SER A 157 -28.99 2.64 -1.73
N ALA A 158 -28.07 2.23 -2.60
CA ALA A 158 -28.21 2.32 -4.05
C ALA A 158 -29.36 1.44 -4.57
N VAL A 159 -29.44 0.19 -4.12
CA VAL A 159 -30.48 -0.77 -4.50
C VAL A 159 -31.89 -0.26 -4.13
N ALA A 160 -32.03 0.33 -2.95
CA ALA A 160 -33.31 0.88 -2.48
C ALA A 160 -33.86 1.98 -3.39
N SER A 161 -32.97 2.72 -4.07
CA SER A 161 -33.33 3.92 -4.85
C SER A 161 -33.12 3.79 -6.35
N GLY A 162 -32.62 2.65 -6.85
CA GLY A 162 -32.33 2.47 -8.28
C GLY A 162 -31.21 3.43 -8.76
N ARG A 163 -30.03 3.41 -8.14
CA ARG A 163 -28.95 4.38 -8.39
C ARG A 163 -27.66 3.73 -8.90
N CYS A 164 -26.88 4.53 -9.62
CA CYS A 164 -25.49 4.24 -9.91
C CYS A 164 -24.57 5.03 -8.96
N PHE A 165 -23.55 4.38 -8.43
CA PHE A 165 -22.49 5.02 -7.65
C PHE A 165 -21.14 4.93 -8.37
N VAL A 166 -20.44 6.07 -8.42
CA VAL A 166 -19.03 6.14 -8.79
C VAL A 166 -18.24 6.31 -7.49
N VAL A 167 -17.52 5.27 -7.09
CA VAL A 167 -16.76 5.22 -5.84
C VAL A 167 -15.30 5.42 -6.15
N GLU A 168 -14.68 6.42 -5.54
CA GLU A 168 -13.24 6.64 -5.63
C GLU A 168 -12.52 6.02 -4.44
N VAL A 169 -11.48 5.25 -4.75
CA VAL A 169 -10.58 4.62 -3.79
C VAL A 169 -9.16 5.11 -3.97
N MET A 170 -8.38 5.06 -2.89
CA MET A 170 -6.95 5.34 -2.92
C MET A 170 -6.19 4.28 -3.74
N GLY A 171 -4.91 4.48 -3.91
CA GLY A 171 -4.01 3.57 -4.64
C GLY A 171 -2.86 4.32 -5.28
N ARG A 172 -2.96 5.65 -5.36
CA ARG A 172 -2.01 6.48 -6.06
C ARG A 172 -1.82 5.99 -7.50
N ASP A 173 -0.63 5.54 -7.88
CA ASP A 173 -0.30 5.07 -9.23
C ASP A 173 -0.51 3.54 -9.40
N CYS A 174 -1.03 2.86 -8.38
CA CYS A 174 -1.30 1.43 -8.36
C CYS A 174 -2.80 1.15 -8.20
N GLY A 175 -3.40 0.45 -9.14
CA GLY A 175 -4.83 0.14 -9.18
C GLY A 175 -5.25 -1.06 -8.31
N TYR A 176 -4.36 -1.59 -7.47
CA TYR A 176 -4.62 -2.80 -6.66
C TYR A 176 -5.93 -2.69 -5.87
N LEU A 177 -6.08 -1.63 -5.06
CA LEU A 177 -7.26 -1.45 -4.21
C LEU A 177 -8.54 -1.34 -5.05
N ALA A 178 -8.47 -0.63 -6.19
CA ALA A 178 -9.62 -0.48 -7.07
C ALA A 178 -10.04 -1.82 -7.71
N LEU A 179 -9.07 -2.60 -8.24
CA LEU A 179 -9.39 -3.88 -8.87
C LEU A 179 -9.90 -4.90 -7.85
N MET A 180 -9.23 -5.04 -6.71
CA MET A 180 -9.60 -6.03 -5.70
C MET A 180 -10.96 -5.69 -5.06
N SER A 181 -11.21 -4.42 -4.73
CA SER A 181 -12.50 -4.01 -4.21
C SER A 181 -13.61 -4.11 -5.26
N GLY A 182 -13.30 -3.82 -6.53
CA GLY A 182 -14.24 -4.02 -7.63
C GLY A 182 -14.69 -5.47 -7.79
N LEU A 183 -13.74 -6.41 -7.74
CA LEU A 183 -14.03 -7.85 -7.75
C LEU A 183 -14.83 -8.28 -6.52
N ALA A 184 -14.40 -7.86 -5.32
CA ALA A 184 -15.03 -8.25 -4.07
C ALA A 184 -16.47 -7.72 -3.93
N THR A 185 -16.77 -6.55 -4.48
CA THR A 185 -18.08 -5.91 -4.38
C THR A 185 -18.97 -6.10 -5.60
N GLY A 186 -18.45 -6.71 -6.68
CA GLY A 186 -19.18 -6.94 -7.93
C GLY A 186 -19.43 -5.66 -8.71
N ALA A 187 -18.41 -4.79 -8.82
CA ALA A 187 -18.52 -3.57 -9.60
C ALA A 187 -18.66 -3.86 -11.11
N GLU A 188 -19.52 -3.11 -11.80
CA GLU A 188 -19.69 -3.22 -13.25
C GLU A 188 -18.50 -2.67 -14.01
N ARG A 189 -17.78 -1.72 -13.44
CA ARG A 189 -16.58 -1.16 -14.04
C ARG A 189 -15.55 -0.79 -12.99
N VAL A 190 -14.29 -1.00 -13.34
CA VAL A 190 -13.15 -0.55 -12.54
C VAL A 190 -12.21 0.23 -13.43
N TYR A 191 -11.84 1.45 -13.01
CA TYR A 191 -10.86 2.30 -13.69
C TYR A 191 -9.55 2.32 -12.91
N LEU A 192 -8.46 2.01 -13.62
CA LEU A 192 -7.12 1.80 -13.08
C LEU A 192 -6.11 2.78 -13.66
N PRO A 193 -5.12 3.26 -12.90
CA PRO A 193 -4.05 4.11 -13.44
C PRO A 193 -3.16 3.39 -14.46
N GLU A 194 -3.09 2.06 -14.42
CA GLU A 194 -2.35 1.23 -15.36
C GLU A 194 -2.92 1.28 -16.79
N GLU A 195 -4.20 1.55 -16.94
CA GLU A 195 -4.91 1.56 -18.23
C GLU A 195 -5.33 2.98 -18.65
N GLY A 196 -5.53 3.87 -17.69
CA GLY A 196 -6.17 5.16 -17.93
C GLY A 196 -7.66 5.05 -18.23
N ILE A 197 -8.26 6.16 -18.70
CA ILE A 197 -9.67 6.23 -19.08
C ILE A 197 -9.77 6.94 -20.42
N SER A 198 -10.56 6.41 -21.35
CA SER A 198 -10.89 7.10 -22.60
C SER A 198 -12.37 7.49 -22.66
N LEU A 199 -12.71 8.47 -23.49
CA LEU A 199 -14.11 8.84 -23.72
C LEU A 199 -14.93 7.70 -24.33
N LEU A 200 -14.29 6.86 -25.15
CA LEU A 200 -14.95 5.68 -25.73
C LEU A 200 -15.30 4.64 -24.67
N ASP A 201 -14.41 4.45 -23.68
CA ASP A 201 -14.70 3.57 -22.54
C ASP A 201 -15.90 4.10 -21.75
N LEU A 202 -15.91 5.39 -21.42
CA LEU A 202 -17.01 6.02 -20.70
C LEU A 202 -18.34 5.89 -21.44
N GLN A 203 -18.32 6.06 -22.77
CA GLN A 203 -19.52 5.89 -23.61
C GLN A 203 -20.04 4.45 -23.54
N ALA A 204 -19.15 3.47 -23.76
CA ALA A 204 -19.52 2.05 -23.73
C ALA A 204 -20.06 1.63 -22.36
N ASP A 205 -19.41 2.09 -21.28
CA ASP A 205 -19.83 1.76 -19.91
C ASP A 205 -21.18 2.39 -19.56
N LEU A 206 -21.43 3.62 -20.01
CA LEU A 206 -22.74 4.26 -19.86
C LEU A 206 -23.85 3.50 -20.61
N ASP A 207 -23.59 3.09 -21.85
CA ASP A 207 -24.58 2.35 -22.66
C ASP A 207 -24.88 0.98 -22.02
N ASN A 208 -23.87 0.29 -21.48
CA ASN A 208 -24.06 -0.95 -20.71
C ASN A 208 -24.89 -0.73 -19.45
N LEU A 209 -24.65 0.35 -18.70
CA LEU A 209 -25.47 0.71 -17.53
C LEU A 209 -26.91 1.00 -17.93
N ARG A 210 -27.14 1.80 -18.97
CA ARG A 210 -28.49 2.12 -19.47
C ARG A 210 -29.26 0.88 -19.87
N GLU A 211 -28.60 -0.05 -20.56
CA GLU A 211 -29.18 -1.31 -20.96
C GLU A 211 -29.54 -2.18 -19.75
N GLY A 212 -28.64 -2.31 -18.78
CA GLY A 212 -28.90 -3.02 -17.53
C GLY A 212 -30.12 -2.45 -16.79
N PHE A 213 -30.21 -1.12 -16.64
CA PHE A 213 -31.35 -0.49 -15.95
C PHE A 213 -32.69 -0.64 -16.71
N ARG A 214 -32.66 -0.64 -18.06
CA ARG A 214 -33.87 -0.96 -18.86
C ARG A 214 -34.36 -2.39 -18.60
N HIS A 215 -33.44 -3.31 -18.33
CA HIS A 215 -33.75 -4.72 -18.02
C HIS A 215 -33.96 -5.00 -16.53
N GLY A 216 -34.24 -3.95 -15.73
CA GLY A 216 -34.63 -4.11 -14.33
C GLY A 216 -33.47 -4.09 -13.32
N LYS A 217 -32.29 -3.77 -13.75
CA LYS A 217 -31.16 -3.52 -12.82
C LYS A 217 -31.51 -2.37 -11.87
N ARG A 218 -31.15 -2.52 -10.60
CA ARG A 218 -31.42 -1.53 -9.55
C ARG A 218 -30.18 -0.92 -8.94
N LEU A 219 -29.01 -1.37 -9.36
CA LEU A 219 -27.71 -0.90 -8.87
C LEU A 219 -26.73 -0.79 -10.03
N GLY A 220 -26.04 0.34 -10.14
CA GLY A 220 -24.82 0.51 -10.90
C GLY A 220 -23.68 0.81 -9.92
N LEU A 221 -22.56 0.13 -10.06
CA LEU A 221 -21.37 0.36 -9.25
C LEU A 221 -20.13 0.48 -10.15
N VAL A 222 -19.51 1.64 -10.09
CA VAL A 222 -18.23 1.93 -10.75
C VAL A 222 -17.20 2.22 -9.67
N ILE A 223 -16.06 1.53 -9.69
CA ILE A 223 -14.94 1.83 -8.81
C ILE A 223 -13.82 2.47 -9.63
N ARG A 224 -13.28 3.56 -9.11
CA ARG A 224 -12.21 4.33 -9.73
C ARG A 224 -11.05 4.50 -8.75
N SER A 225 -9.83 4.18 -9.19
CA SER A 225 -8.62 4.60 -8.46
C SER A 225 -8.42 6.11 -8.59
N GLU A 226 -7.97 6.77 -7.52
CA GLU A 226 -7.79 8.24 -7.44
C GLU A 226 -6.95 8.83 -8.58
N HIS A 227 -5.95 8.10 -9.09
CA HIS A 227 -5.08 8.51 -10.20
C HIS A 227 -5.37 7.78 -11.52
N ALA A 228 -6.54 7.16 -11.69
CA ALA A 228 -6.86 6.45 -12.94
C ALA A 228 -6.79 7.35 -14.17
N ASP A 229 -7.16 8.62 -14.03
CA ASP A 229 -7.03 9.63 -15.08
C ASP A 229 -7.09 11.05 -14.49
N ALA A 230 -6.33 11.98 -15.06
CA ALA A 230 -6.28 13.37 -14.58
C ALA A 230 -7.49 14.21 -15.03
N VAL A 231 -8.07 13.90 -16.20
CA VAL A 231 -9.19 14.64 -16.79
C VAL A 231 -10.51 14.02 -16.39
N TYR A 232 -10.63 12.70 -16.53
CA TYR A 232 -11.85 11.96 -16.22
C TYR A 232 -11.93 11.62 -14.71
N ALA A 233 -11.94 12.69 -13.90
CA ALA A 233 -12.07 12.59 -12.45
C ALA A 233 -13.46 12.08 -12.05
N THR A 234 -13.60 11.63 -10.80
CA THR A 234 -14.85 11.05 -10.26
C THR A 234 -16.06 11.96 -10.44
N GLY A 235 -15.90 13.26 -10.15
CA GLY A 235 -16.97 14.24 -10.36
C GLY A 235 -17.34 14.43 -11.83
N PHE A 236 -16.38 14.33 -12.76
CA PHE A 236 -16.66 14.39 -14.20
C PHE A 236 -17.47 13.17 -14.64
N ILE A 237 -17.03 11.97 -14.29
CA ILE A 237 -17.72 10.72 -14.64
C ILE A 237 -19.16 10.74 -14.09
N LYS A 238 -19.33 11.13 -12.82
CA LYS A 238 -20.66 11.28 -12.21
C LYS A 238 -21.53 12.27 -12.98
N ALA A 239 -21.00 13.45 -13.33
CA ALA A 239 -21.76 14.46 -14.07
C ALA A 239 -22.15 14.00 -15.48
N LEU A 240 -21.23 13.35 -16.20
CA LEU A 240 -21.46 12.78 -17.52
C LEU A 240 -22.54 11.70 -17.46
N PHE A 241 -22.40 10.72 -16.58
CA PHE A 241 -23.34 9.60 -16.45
C PHE A 241 -24.73 10.08 -16.00
N GLN A 242 -24.81 11.06 -15.08
CA GLN A 242 -26.08 11.66 -14.66
C GLN A 242 -26.78 12.35 -15.83
N ARG A 243 -26.06 13.12 -16.63
CA ARG A 243 -26.63 13.83 -17.77
C ARG A 243 -27.12 12.89 -18.85
N GLU A 244 -26.31 11.88 -19.16
CA GLU A 244 -26.56 10.97 -20.29
C GLU A 244 -27.34 9.71 -19.88
N SER A 245 -27.70 9.54 -18.59
CA SER A 245 -28.55 8.42 -18.13
C SER A 245 -29.93 8.38 -18.78
N GLY A 246 -30.38 9.49 -19.34
CA GLY A 246 -31.74 9.60 -19.91
C GLY A 246 -32.86 9.48 -18.87
N GLY A 247 -32.56 9.73 -17.60
CA GLY A 247 -33.50 9.61 -16.49
C GLY A 247 -33.79 8.18 -16.02
N LEU A 248 -33.04 7.20 -16.53
CA LEU A 248 -33.20 5.79 -16.15
C LEU A 248 -32.72 5.52 -14.72
N PHE A 249 -31.69 6.27 -14.27
CA PHE A 249 -31.12 6.16 -12.94
C PHE A 249 -30.43 7.46 -12.51
N ASP A 250 -30.39 7.70 -11.22
CA ASP A 250 -29.58 8.76 -10.62
C ASP A 250 -28.15 8.30 -10.41
N VAL A 251 -27.18 9.21 -10.57
CA VAL A 251 -25.77 8.93 -10.32
C VAL A 251 -25.29 9.70 -9.08
N ARG A 252 -24.60 9.01 -8.20
CA ARG A 252 -23.97 9.56 -7.02
C ARG A 252 -22.49 9.25 -7.03
N GLU A 253 -21.71 10.06 -6.33
CA GLU A 253 -20.29 9.82 -6.09
C GLU A 253 -20.03 9.57 -4.61
N ALA A 254 -19.01 8.77 -4.32
CA ALA A 254 -18.47 8.58 -2.97
C ALA A 254 -16.95 8.53 -3.04
N ILE A 255 -16.29 9.49 -2.40
CA ILE A 255 -14.84 9.54 -2.29
C ILE A 255 -14.49 9.04 -0.89
N LEU A 256 -13.95 7.82 -0.79
CA LEU A 256 -13.69 7.20 0.52
C LEU A 256 -12.54 7.88 1.26
N GLY A 257 -11.51 8.33 0.54
CA GLY A 257 -10.39 9.05 1.15
C GLY A 257 -9.72 8.27 2.28
N HIS A 258 -9.31 8.98 3.34
CA HIS A 258 -8.47 8.42 4.42
C HIS A 258 -9.18 7.41 5.35
N VAL A 259 -10.50 7.26 5.30
CA VAL A 259 -11.20 6.24 6.11
C VAL A 259 -10.74 4.83 5.73
N GLN A 260 -10.34 4.60 4.48
CA GLN A 260 -9.81 3.32 4.04
C GLN A 260 -8.38 3.04 4.54
N GLN A 261 -7.61 4.08 4.88
CA GLN A 261 -6.23 3.95 5.37
C GLN A 261 -6.16 3.64 6.87
N GLY A 262 -7.18 3.98 7.64
CA GLY A 262 -7.20 3.88 9.10
C GLY A 262 -7.76 2.56 9.62
N GLY A 263 -7.78 2.49 10.95
CA GLY A 263 -8.33 1.38 11.70
C GLY A 263 -7.28 0.38 12.17
N ASP A 264 -7.74 -0.55 13.01
CA ASP A 264 -6.91 -1.62 13.53
C ASP A 264 -6.58 -2.63 12.43
N PRO A 265 -5.35 -3.17 12.40
CA PRO A 265 -4.96 -4.12 11.36
C PRO A 265 -5.81 -5.39 11.42
N SER A 266 -6.19 -5.89 10.24
CA SER A 266 -6.87 -7.16 10.09
C SER A 266 -6.03 -8.31 10.67
N PRO A 267 -6.64 -9.45 11.02
CA PRO A 267 -5.87 -10.63 11.43
C PRO A 267 -4.81 -11.04 10.41
N PHE A 268 -5.11 -10.88 9.12
CA PHE A 268 -4.16 -11.19 8.06
C PHE A 268 -2.93 -10.28 8.12
N ASP A 269 -3.12 -8.96 8.19
CA ASP A 269 -2.02 -8.00 8.27
C ASP A 269 -1.18 -8.19 9.55
N ARG A 270 -1.81 -8.52 10.69
CA ARG A 270 -1.07 -8.84 11.92
C ARG A 270 -0.17 -10.07 11.77
N ILE A 271 -0.70 -11.14 11.18
CA ILE A 271 0.06 -12.39 10.96
C ILE A 271 1.19 -12.16 9.96
N GLN A 272 0.90 -11.45 8.85
CA GLN A 272 1.91 -11.14 7.85
C GLN A 272 3.02 -10.25 8.41
N ALA A 273 2.67 -9.18 9.12
CA ALA A 273 3.62 -8.29 9.79
C ALA A 273 4.50 -9.06 10.78
N THR A 274 3.89 -9.98 11.56
CA THR A 274 4.62 -10.84 12.50
C THR A 274 5.62 -11.72 11.79
N ARG A 275 5.20 -12.43 10.76
CA ARG A 275 6.07 -13.34 10.00
C ARG A 275 7.22 -12.59 9.34
N LEU A 276 6.94 -11.50 8.64
CA LEU A 276 7.97 -10.73 7.96
C LEU A 276 8.95 -10.07 8.93
N ALA A 277 8.47 -9.50 10.04
CA ALA A 277 9.32 -8.83 11.00
C ALA A 277 10.29 -9.78 11.72
N SER A 278 9.86 -11.01 12.05
CA SER A 278 10.75 -12.04 12.61
C SER A 278 11.90 -12.36 11.67
N GLU A 279 11.59 -12.65 10.43
CA GLU A 279 12.60 -12.94 9.38
C GLU A 279 13.54 -11.75 9.12
N CYS A 280 13.03 -10.50 9.22
CA CYS A 280 13.86 -9.30 9.10
C CYS A 280 14.91 -9.22 10.21
N VAL A 281 14.52 -9.49 11.47
CA VAL A 281 15.46 -9.45 12.61
C VAL A 281 16.51 -10.53 12.49
N GLU A 282 16.11 -11.76 12.16
CA GLU A 282 17.05 -12.87 11.95
C GLU A 282 18.06 -12.55 10.84
N TYR A 283 17.59 -11.97 9.72
CA TYR A 283 18.46 -11.53 8.64
C TYR A 283 19.45 -10.44 9.10
N LEU A 284 18.94 -9.39 9.80
CA LEU A 284 19.78 -8.29 10.30
C LEU A 284 20.88 -8.82 11.21
N ILE A 285 20.56 -9.71 12.16
CA ILE A 285 21.53 -10.31 13.08
C ILE A 285 22.58 -11.11 12.33
N ALA A 286 22.17 -11.93 11.36
CA ALA A 286 23.11 -12.70 10.57
C ALA A 286 24.03 -11.79 9.74
N GLN A 287 23.51 -10.73 9.15
CA GLN A 287 24.28 -9.80 8.31
C GLN A 287 25.19 -8.86 9.12
N ALA A 288 24.80 -8.48 10.34
CA ALA A 288 25.63 -7.64 11.19
C ALA A 288 26.97 -8.33 11.59
N ALA A 289 27.06 -9.65 11.46
CA ALA A 289 28.29 -10.42 11.70
C ALA A 289 29.18 -10.56 10.44
N GLU A 290 28.69 -10.16 9.27
CA GLU A 290 29.42 -10.27 8.02
C GLU A 290 30.38 -9.08 7.81
N GLU A 291 31.49 -9.32 7.14
CA GLU A 291 32.46 -8.27 6.79
C GLU A 291 31.85 -7.26 5.79
N ILE A 292 31.00 -7.73 4.89
CA ILE A 292 30.28 -6.91 3.91
C ILE A 292 28.78 -7.23 4.02
N PRO A 293 28.06 -6.52 4.90
CA PRO A 293 26.65 -6.83 5.13
C PRO A 293 25.77 -6.53 3.91
N GLY A 294 24.85 -7.44 3.62
CA GLY A 294 23.85 -7.27 2.58
C GLY A 294 22.67 -6.43 3.05
N SER A 295 22.17 -5.53 2.19
CA SER A 295 20.91 -4.83 2.40
C SER A 295 19.85 -5.35 1.45
N VAL A 296 18.63 -5.54 1.96
CA VAL A 296 17.54 -6.20 1.22
C VAL A 296 16.18 -5.57 1.51
N PHE A 297 15.21 -5.88 0.69
CA PHE A 297 13.81 -5.82 1.07
C PHE A 297 13.20 -7.22 1.07
N ILE A 298 12.26 -7.42 1.98
CA ILE A 298 11.56 -8.69 2.19
C ILE A 298 10.18 -8.66 1.54
N GLY A 299 9.66 -9.81 1.16
CA GLY A 299 8.28 -9.91 0.68
C GLY A 299 7.78 -11.34 0.59
N LEU A 300 6.50 -11.48 0.32
CA LEU A 300 5.87 -12.75 0.01
C LEU A 300 5.81 -12.94 -1.50
N GLN A 301 6.34 -14.06 -1.99
CA GLN A 301 6.28 -14.45 -3.39
C GLN A 301 5.88 -15.92 -3.46
N LYS A 302 4.74 -16.21 -4.09
CA LYS A 302 4.14 -17.56 -4.16
C LYS A 302 4.02 -18.22 -2.78
N GLY A 303 3.55 -17.42 -1.80
CA GLY A 303 3.36 -17.84 -0.41
C GLY A 303 4.65 -18.07 0.41
N LYS A 304 5.83 -17.80 -0.17
CA LYS A 304 7.13 -17.95 0.50
C LYS A 304 7.75 -16.58 0.76
N VAL A 305 8.41 -16.46 1.90
CA VAL A 305 9.24 -15.29 2.20
C VAL A 305 10.47 -15.30 1.28
N ARG A 306 10.76 -14.14 0.69
CA ARG A 306 11.91 -13.90 -0.17
C ARG A 306 12.58 -12.60 0.21
N PHE A 307 13.89 -12.59 0.06
CA PHE A 307 14.74 -11.41 0.20
C PHE A 307 15.25 -11.01 -1.20
N THR A 308 15.16 -9.74 -1.50
CA THR A 308 15.65 -9.14 -2.75
C THR A 308 16.68 -8.08 -2.40
N ALA A 309 17.79 -8.02 -3.11
CA ALA A 309 18.82 -7.01 -2.87
C ALA A 309 18.25 -5.59 -2.99
N LEU A 310 18.51 -4.73 -2.02
CA LEU A 310 18.01 -3.35 -1.99
C LEU A 310 18.50 -2.56 -3.21
N ALA A 311 19.71 -2.84 -3.68
CA ALA A 311 20.27 -2.23 -4.90
C ALA A 311 19.41 -2.49 -6.17
N ALA A 312 18.63 -3.56 -6.21
CA ALA A 312 17.76 -3.87 -7.35
C ALA A 312 16.45 -3.05 -7.37
N PHE A 313 16.16 -2.29 -6.32
CA PHE A 313 14.89 -1.55 -6.20
C PHE A 313 14.58 -0.67 -7.41
N PRO A 314 15.52 0.18 -7.94
CA PRO A 314 15.23 1.03 -9.10
C PRO A 314 14.92 0.26 -10.40
N GLU A 315 15.44 -0.96 -10.54
CA GLU A 315 15.23 -1.79 -11.73
C GLU A 315 13.85 -2.44 -11.75
N LEU A 316 13.25 -2.62 -10.56
CA LEU A 316 11.96 -3.32 -10.37
C LEU A 316 10.74 -2.39 -10.42
N ILE A 317 10.97 -1.09 -10.51
CA ILE A 317 9.91 -0.07 -10.54
C ILE A 317 9.73 0.53 -11.93
N GLU A 318 8.54 1.02 -12.23
CA GLU A 318 8.28 1.80 -13.44
C GLU A 318 8.90 3.19 -13.32
N PRO A 319 9.64 3.66 -14.35
CA PRO A 319 10.21 5.00 -14.32
C PRO A 319 9.16 6.10 -14.23
N GLY A 320 9.30 6.99 -13.26
CA GLY A 320 8.43 8.17 -13.10
C GLY A 320 7.07 7.91 -12.45
N VAL A 321 6.75 6.66 -12.12
CA VAL A 321 5.53 6.30 -11.38
C VAL A 321 5.83 5.45 -10.15
N HIS A 322 4.96 5.53 -9.15
CA HIS A 322 5.16 4.81 -7.89
C HIS A 322 4.44 3.45 -7.94
N ARG A 323 4.97 2.53 -8.73
CA ARG A 323 4.49 1.15 -8.78
C ARG A 323 5.55 0.19 -9.33
N PRO A 324 5.48 -1.12 -8.99
CA PRO A 324 6.37 -2.12 -9.56
C PRO A 324 6.06 -2.35 -11.05
N ARG A 325 7.09 -2.75 -11.81
CA ARG A 325 6.92 -3.17 -13.23
C ARG A 325 6.05 -4.41 -13.36
N GLU A 326 6.21 -5.35 -12.43
CA GLU A 326 5.43 -6.58 -12.39
C GLU A 326 4.36 -6.49 -11.30
N GLN A 327 3.12 -6.55 -11.71
CA GLN A 327 1.95 -6.48 -10.85
C GLN A 327 1.12 -7.75 -11.04
N GLY A 328 1.46 -8.81 -10.28
CA GLY A 328 0.84 -10.14 -10.41
C GLY A 328 -0.69 -10.16 -10.26
N TRP A 329 -1.25 -9.23 -9.49
CA TRP A 329 -2.70 -9.08 -9.30
C TRP A 329 -3.44 -8.63 -10.58
N MET A 330 -2.75 -8.01 -11.55
CA MET A 330 -3.32 -7.66 -12.86
C MET A 330 -3.81 -8.87 -13.65
N ALA A 331 -3.35 -10.08 -13.33
CA ALA A 331 -3.87 -11.32 -13.91
C ALA A 331 -5.37 -11.51 -13.65
N LEU A 332 -5.95 -10.85 -12.64
CA LEU A 332 -7.39 -10.87 -12.36
C LEU A 332 -8.18 -9.84 -13.18
N ARG A 333 -7.51 -8.93 -13.89
CA ARG A 333 -8.17 -7.89 -14.70
C ARG A 333 -9.13 -8.47 -15.76
N PRO A 334 -8.77 -9.49 -16.53
CA PRO A 334 -9.70 -10.12 -17.49
C PRO A 334 -10.94 -10.72 -16.81
N VAL A 335 -10.79 -11.26 -15.60
CA VAL A 335 -11.92 -11.80 -14.83
C VAL A 335 -12.88 -10.69 -14.46
N ALA A 336 -12.38 -9.55 -13.94
CA ALA A 336 -13.20 -8.39 -13.63
C ALA A 336 -13.96 -7.88 -14.85
N GLN A 337 -13.34 -7.86 -16.03
CA GLN A 337 -13.98 -7.46 -17.28
C GLN A 337 -15.10 -8.41 -17.71
N VAL A 338 -14.93 -9.72 -17.51
CA VAL A 338 -15.99 -10.71 -17.80
C VAL A 338 -17.16 -10.56 -16.84
N MET A 339 -16.88 -10.40 -15.55
CA MET A 339 -17.91 -10.26 -14.51
C MET A 339 -18.73 -8.96 -14.65
N ALA A 340 -18.15 -7.95 -15.32
CA ALA A 340 -18.80 -6.67 -15.58
C ALA A 340 -19.74 -6.68 -16.80
N ARG A 341 -19.72 -7.74 -17.64
CA ARG A 341 -20.53 -7.79 -18.86
C ARG A 341 -22.03 -7.93 -18.52
N PRO A 342 -22.92 -7.24 -19.24
CA PRO A 342 -24.33 -7.56 -19.19
C PRO A 342 -24.54 -9.01 -19.66
N ASP A 343 -25.62 -9.63 -19.21
CA ASP A 343 -25.95 -11.03 -19.53
C ASP A 343 -25.89 -11.29 -21.05
N PRO A 344 -24.96 -12.11 -21.55
CA PRO A 344 -24.84 -12.39 -22.98
C PRO A 344 -26.00 -13.22 -23.55
N THR A 345 -26.85 -13.80 -22.68
CA THR A 345 -27.98 -14.61 -23.10
C THR A 345 -29.23 -13.78 -23.43
N ASN A 346 -29.22 -12.47 -23.10
CA ASN A 346 -30.35 -11.58 -23.31
C ASN A 346 -30.31 -10.81 -24.66
N THR A 347 -29.69 -11.39 -25.70
CA THR A 347 -29.67 -10.84 -27.06
C THR A 347 -30.95 -11.20 -27.85
N HIS A 348 -32.04 -11.53 -27.17
CA HIS A 348 -33.30 -11.85 -27.83
C HIS A 348 -34.42 -10.94 -27.37
N SER A 349 -34.56 -9.79 -28.06
CA SER A 349 -35.86 -9.19 -28.43
C SER A 349 -35.65 -8.06 -29.43
#